data_c8db573a069bc440a6af4488dfbaf691
#
_entry.id   c8db573a069bc440a6af4488dfbaf691
#
_cell.length_a   1.000
_cell.length_b   1.000
_cell.length_c   1.000
_cell.angle_alpha   90.00
_cell.angle_beta   90.00
_cell.angle_gamma   90.00
#
_symmetry.space_group_name_H-M   'P 1'
#
loop_
_entity.id
_entity.type
_entity.pdbx_description
1 polymer ?
#
loop_
_entity_poly.entity_id
_entity_poly.type
_entity_poly.pdbx_seq_one_letter_code
_entity_poly.pdbx_strand_id
1 'polypeptide(L)'
;MAWLLRDGEVLASLEIAESRRDRRRGLLGRDGIEGAILLRPARSVHTVGMRFPIDVAFCDADLRVVRVVRMPRHRVSRLVWRSRAVIEAEAGAFDRWKLRPGDELEVKG
;
A
#
# COMPACT_ATOMS: atom_id res chain seq x y z
N MET A 1 -4.02 -2.13 17.24
CA MET A 1 -3.13 -1.59 16.19
C MET A 1 -2.56 -2.73 15.37
N ALA A 2 -2.52 -2.56 14.07
CA ALA A 2 -1.98 -3.59 13.20
C ALA A 2 -0.55 -3.25 12.76
N TRP A 3 0.17 -4.28 12.35
CA TRP A 3 1.57 -4.18 11.92
C TRP A 3 1.76 -4.95 10.63
N LEU A 4 2.61 -4.40 9.76
CA LEU A 4 3.03 -5.05 8.53
C LEU A 4 4.37 -5.73 8.77
N LEU A 5 4.45 -7.02 8.46
CA LEU A 5 5.66 -7.83 8.67
C LEU A 5 6.10 -8.53 7.40
N ARG A 6 7.38 -8.83 7.33
CA ARG A 6 7.98 -9.71 6.34
C ARG A 6 9.01 -10.59 7.05
N ASP A 7 8.89 -11.91 6.88
CA ASP A 7 9.80 -12.89 7.52
C ASP A 7 9.91 -12.70 9.03
N GLY A 8 8.79 -12.37 9.68
CA GLY A 8 8.75 -12.15 11.12
C GLY A 8 9.23 -10.79 11.59
N GLU A 9 9.76 -9.95 10.69
CA GLU A 9 10.23 -8.62 11.04
C GLU A 9 9.16 -7.57 10.77
N VAL A 10 8.97 -6.66 11.72
CA VAL A 10 8.03 -5.55 11.56
C VAL A 10 8.63 -4.52 10.59
N LEU A 11 7.92 -4.25 9.50
CA LEU A 11 8.28 -3.20 8.55
C LEU A 11 7.71 -1.86 8.97
N ALA A 12 6.45 -1.85 9.40
CA ALA A 12 5.74 -0.60 9.71
C ALA A 12 4.47 -0.86 10.50
N SER A 13 3.96 0.20 11.15
CA SER A 13 2.59 0.23 11.63
C SER A 13 1.64 0.23 10.43
N LEU A 14 0.44 -0.31 10.60
CA LEU A 14 -0.49 -0.51 9.49
C LEU A 14 -1.91 -0.08 9.85
N GLU A 15 -2.49 0.75 8.99
CA GLU A 15 -3.92 1.02 8.98
C GLU A 15 -4.57 0.07 7.97
N ILE A 16 -5.81 -0.31 8.21
CA ILE A 16 -6.54 -1.22 7.33
C ILE A 16 -7.82 -0.54 6.84
N ALA A 17 -7.99 -0.45 5.53
CA ALA A 17 -9.15 0.15 4.88
C ALA A 17 -9.87 -0.92 4.06
N GLU A 18 -10.97 -1.44 4.61
CA GLU A 18 -11.77 -2.51 3.98
C GLU A 18 -13.14 -2.03 3.51
N SER A 19 -13.70 -0.98 4.12
CA SER A 19 -14.96 -0.41 3.67
C SER A 19 -14.77 0.34 2.34
N ARG A 20 -15.84 0.46 1.55
CA ARG A 20 -15.80 1.28 0.32
C ARG A 20 -15.36 2.70 0.60
N ARG A 21 -15.89 3.28 1.67
CA ARG A 21 -15.58 4.65 2.07
C ARG A 21 -14.10 4.81 2.39
N ASP A 22 -13.57 3.93 3.22
CA ASP A 22 -12.17 4.00 3.66
C ASP A 22 -11.21 3.74 2.50
N ARG A 23 -11.52 2.78 1.63
CA ARG A 23 -10.71 2.51 0.43
C ARG A 23 -10.73 3.68 -0.54
N ARG A 24 -11.88 4.32 -0.73
CA ARG A 24 -12.01 5.48 -1.62
C ARG A 24 -11.21 6.66 -1.07
N ARG A 25 -11.25 6.86 0.24
CA ARG A 25 -10.51 7.93 0.88
C ARG A 25 -9.01 7.67 0.84
N GLY A 26 -8.57 6.46 1.21
CA GLY A 26 -7.15 6.14 1.28
C GLY A 26 -6.36 7.21 2.03
N LEU A 27 -5.39 7.81 1.36
CA LEU A 27 -4.55 8.87 1.92
C LEU A 27 -4.97 10.28 1.48
N LEU A 28 -6.14 10.42 0.83
CA LEU A 28 -6.66 11.74 0.44
C LEU A 28 -6.87 12.63 1.67
N GLY A 29 -6.50 13.90 1.53
CA GLY A 29 -6.66 14.89 2.60
C GLY A 29 -5.57 14.87 3.65
N ARG A 30 -4.64 13.96 3.59
CA ARG A 30 -3.51 13.89 4.52
C ARG A 30 -2.28 14.60 3.94
N ASP A 31 -1.41 15.07 4.82
CA ASP A 31 -0.13 15.68 4.43
C ASP A 31 0.99 14.66 4.37
N GLY A 32 0.80 13.48 4.92
CA GLY A 32 1.74 12.38 4.92
C GLY A 32 1.16 11.17 5.63
N ILE A 33 1.94 10.13 5.77
CA ILE A 33 1.58 8.93 6.53
C ILE A 33 2.80 8.38 7.25
N GLU A 34 2.63 8.02 8.52
CA GLU A 34 3.57 7.18 9.24
C GLU A 34 3.16 5.73 9.05
N GLY A 35 4.13 4.88 8.70
CA GLY A 35 3.81 3.49 8.42
C GLY A 35 3.14 3.30 7.08
N ALA A 36 2.13 2.45 7.02
CA ALA A 36 1.47 2.08 5.78
C ALA A 36 -0.04 1.94 5.96
N ILE A 37 -0.75 1.90 4.83
CA ILE A 37 -2.18 1.57 4.80
C ILE A 37 -2.41 0.41 3.84
N LEU A 38 -3.23 -0.54 4.26
CA LEU A 38 -3.67 -1.68 3.44
C LEU A 38 -5.10 -1.41 2.96
N LEU A 39 -5.29 -1.44 1.65
CA LEU A 39 -6.59 -1.31 1.02
C LEU A 39 -6.98 -2.67 0.43
N ARG A 40 -8.09 -3.22 0.87
CA ARG A 40 -8.54 -4.56 0.44
C ARG A 40 -10.06 -4.62 0.33
N PRO A 41 -10.64 -5.07 -0.80
CA PRO A 41 -9.95 -5.45 -2.03
C PRO A 41 -9.56 -4.23 -2.88
N ALA A 42 -8.48 -4.34 -3.64
CA ALA A 42 -8.03 -3.27 -4.53
C ALA A 42 -7.17 -3.81 -5.67
N ARG A 43 -7.34 -3.26 -6.88
CA ARG A 43 -6.59 -3.63 -8.08
C ARG A 43 -5.97 -2.45 -8.80
N SER A 44 -6.32 -1.25 -8.40
CA SER A 44 -5.77 -0.02 -8.97
C SER A 44 -5.73 1.06 -7.90
N VAL A 45 -4.92 2.09 -8.17
CA VAL A 45 -4.73 3.21 -7.24
C VAL A 45 -4.70 4.49 -8.04
N HIS A 46 -5.23 5.56 -7.47
CA HIS A 46 -5.02 6.90 -7.99
C HIS A 46 -4.46 7.81 -6.89
N THR A 47 -3.69 8.79 -7.30
CA THR A 47 -3.13 9.82 -6.41
C THR A 47 -3.68 11.21 -6.76
N VAL A 48 -4.80 11.25 -7.49
CA VAL A 48 -5.47 12.51 -7.85
C VAL A 48 -5.96 13.19 -6.58
N GLY A 49 -5.56 14.44 -6.39
CA GLY A 49 -5.91 15.21 -5.20
C GLY A 49 -5.04 14.93 -3.98
N MET A 50 -4.08 14.04 -4.06
CA MET A 50 -3.16 13.76 -2.96
C MET A 50 -2.12 14.88 -2.81
N ARG A 51 -1.63 15.05 -1.59
CA ARG A 51 -0.69 16.11 -1.25
C ARG A 51 0.77 15.67 -1.25
N PHE A 52 1.03 14.38 -1.43
CA PHE A 52 2.39 13.83 -1.40
C PHE A 52 2.48 12.59 -2.29
N PRO A 53 3.69 12.27 -2.80
CA PRO A 53 3.89 11.05 -3.57
C PRO A 53 3.93 9.83 -2.66
N ILE A 54 3.60 8.67 -3.20
CA ILE A 54 3.54 7.42 -2.43
C ILE A 54 4.24 6.27 -3.16
N ASP A 55 4.65 5.28 -2.37
CA ASP A 55 5.02 3.96 -2.86
C ASP A 55 3.80 3.04 -2.75
N VAL A 56 3.58 2.23 -3.78
CA VAL A 56 2.41 1.35 -3.88
C VAL A 56 2.86 -0.07 -4.16
N ALA A 57 2.39 -1.02 -3.37
CA ALA A 57 2.60 -2.44 -3.61
C ALA A 57 1.25 -3.09 -3.91
N PHE A 58 1.14 -3.70 -5.09
CA PHE A 58 0.00 -4.54 -5.44
C PHE A 58 0.29 -5.95 -4.98
N CYS A 59 -0.62 -6.54 -4.22
CA CYS A 59 -0.44 -7.85 -3.62
C CYS A 59 -1.57 -8.79 -4.03
N ASP A 60 -1.29 -10.09 -4.09
CA ASP A 60 -2.31 -11.10 -4.30
C ASP A 60 -3.08 -11.39 -2.99
N ALA A 61 -3.98 -12.37 -3.02
CA ALA A 61 -4.83 -12.70 -1.87
C ALA A 61 -4.03 -13.17 -0.65
N ASP A 62 -2.83 -13.68 -0.85
CA ASP A 62 -1.94 -14.16 0.22
C ASP A 62 -0.94 -13.09 0.65
N LEU A 63 -1.12 -11.85 0.20
CA LEU A 63 -0.22 -10.72 0.46
C LEU A 63 1.19 -10.92 -0.10
N ARG A 64 1.31 -11.70 -1.17
CA ARG A 64 2.54 -11.75 -1.94
C ARG A 64 2.58 -10.54 -2.85
N VAL A 65 3.68 -9.81 -2.83
CA VAL A 65 3.86 -8.62 -3.67
C VAL A 65 3.98 -9.03 -5.13
N VAL A 66 3.07 -8.51 -5.96
CA VAL A 66 3.03 -8.75 -7.41
C VAL A 66 3.75 -7.65 -8.17
N ARG A 67 3.58 -6.40 -7.71
CA ARG A 67 4.14 -5.24 -8.39
C ARG A 67 4.36 -4.10 -7.40
N VAL A 68 5.46 -3.38 -7.58
CA VAL A 68 5.80 -2.19 -6.78
C VAL A 68 5.94 -1.00 -7.73
N VAL A 69 5.32 0.11 -7.39
CA VAL A 69 5.34 1.34 -8.20
C VAL A 69 5.48 2.55 -7.27
N ARG A 70 6.29 3.51 -7.66
CA ARG A 70 6.27 4.84 -7.03
C ARG A 70 5.35 5.73 -7.84
N MET A 71 4.38 6.36 -7.18
CA MET A 71 3.38 7.19 -7.82
C MET A 71 3.53 8.64 -7.37
N PRO A 72 3.89 9.55 -8.30
CA PRO A 72 3.79 10.99 -8.05
C PRO A 72 2.33 11.36 -7.81
N ARG A 73 2.10 12.58 -7.33
CA ARG A 73 0.74 13.10 -7.17
C ARG A 73 0.03 13.17 -8.53
N HIS A 74 -1.31 13.08 -8.50
CA HIS A 74 -2.20 13.26 -9.66
C HIS A 74 -1.98 12.23 -10.78
N ARG A 75 -1.81 10.98 -10.40
CA ARG A 75 -1.65 9.84 -11.32
C ARG A 75 -2.71 8.78 -11.08
N VAL A 76 -2.91 7.96 -12.10
CA VAL A 76 -3.78 6.77 -12.02
C VAL A 76 -2.92 5.57 -12.43
N SER A 77 -2.97 4.51 -11.64
CA SER A 77 -2.23 3.29 -11.95
C SER A 77 -2.97 2.47 -13.02
N ARG A 78 -2.25 1.54 -13.63
CA ARG A 78 -2.88 0.49 -14.42
C ARG A 78 -3.70 -0.42 -13.52
N LEU A 79 -4.69 -1.10 -14.10
CA LEU A 79 -5.38 -2.19 -13.42
C LEU A 79 -4.41 -3.38 -13.33
N VAL A 80 -4.19 -3.88 -12.13
CA VAL A 80 -3.34 -5.06 -11.88
C VAL A 80 -4.24 -6.24 -11.58
N TRP A 81 -4.47 -7.10 -12.57
CA TRP A 81 -5.46 -8.16 -12.50
C TRP A 81 -5.23 -9.16 -11.35
N ARG A 82 -3.97 -9.44 -11.03
CA ARG A 82 -3.63 -10.37 -9.95
C ARG A 82 -3.74 -9.73 -8.56
N SER A 83 -3.90 -8.42 -8.51
CA SER A 83 -4.00 -7.71 -7.23
C SER A 83 -5.32 -8.01 -6.54
N ARG A 84 -5.26 -8.22 -5.24
CA ARG A 84 -6.42 -8.32 -4.35
C ARG A 84 -6.31 -7.33 -3.21
N ALA A 85 -5.11 -6.82 -2.97
CA ALA A 85 -4.84 -5.86 -1.92
C ALA A 85 -3.75 -4.90 -2.39
N VAL A 86 -3.76 -3.70 -1.84
CA VAL A 86 -2.76 -2.67 -2.14
C VAL A 86 -2.23 -2.15 -0.81
N ILE A 87 -0.92 -1.99 -0.74
CA ILE A 87 -0.26 -1.36 0.39
C ILE A 87 0.34 -0.05 -0.09
N GLU A 88 0.03 1.04 0.60
CA GLU A 88 0.54 2.37 0.31
C GLU A 88 1.38 2.87 1.48
N ALA A 89 2.46 3.55 1.16
CA ALA A 89 3.33 4.20 2.13
C ALA A 89 3.92 5.46 1.51
N GLU A 90 4.55 6.29 2.31
CA GLU A 90 5.27 7.46 1.83
C GLU A 90 6.33 7.04 0.81
N ALA A 91 6.52 7.85 -0.24
CA ALA A 91 7.55 7.60 -1.24
C ALA A 91 8.93 7.48 -0.58
N GLY A 92 9.64 6.41 -0.88
CA GLY A 92 10.93 6.08 -0.28
C GLY A 92 10.85 5.01 0.80
N ALA A 93 9.66 4.75 1.36
CA ALA A 93 9.51 3.72 2.39
C ALA A 93 9.91 2.34 1.88
N PHE A 94 9.50 2.00 0.66
CA PHE A 94 9.79 0.68 0.10
C PHE A 94 11.28 0.47 -0.17
N ASP A 95 12.01 1.55 -0.49
CA ASP A 95 13.47 1.47 -0.62
C ASP A 95 14.11 1.14 0.73
N ARG A 96 13.64 1.76 1.80
CA ARG A 96 14.15 1.46 3.15
C ARG A 96 13.86 0.03 3.56
N TRP A 97 12.69 -0.48 3.20
CA TRP A 97 12.29 -1.86 3.53
C TRP A 97 12.87 -2.87 2.54
N LYS A 98 13.46 -2.41 1.44
CA LYS A 98 13.90 -3.27 0.33
C LYS A 98 12.77 -4.16 -0.18
N LEU A 99 11.58 -3.58 -0.25
CA LEU A 99 10.40 -4.31 -0.70
C LEU A 99 10.44 -4.51 -2.20
N ARG A 100 10.17 -5.73 -2.65
CA ARG A 100 10.21 -6.09 -4.06
C ARG A 100 9.15 -7.14 -4.40
N PRO A 101 8.80 -7.29 -5.69
CA PRO A 101 7.90 -8.35 -6.12
C PRO A 101 8.42 -9.72 -5.67
N GLY A 102 7.51 -10.57 -5.23
CA GLY A 102 7.81 -11.88 -4.68
C GLY A 102 7.90 -11.93 -3.16
N ASP A 103 8.04 -10.78 -2.50
CA ASP A 103 8.04 -10.74 -1.04
C ASP A 103 6.67 -11.18 -0.50
N GLU A 104 6.69 -11.96 0.57
CA GLU A 104 5.49 -12.40 1.26
C GLU A 104 5.30 -11.58 2.53
N LEU A 105 4.16 -10.90 2.60
CA LEU A 105 3.86 -10.01 3.72
C LEU A 105 2.84 -10.64 4.65
N GLU A 106 2.84 -10.18 5.90
CA GLU A 106 1.88 -10.58 6.92
C GLU A 106 1.29 -9.35 7.59
N VAL A 107 0.06 -9.49 8.03
CA VAL A 107 -0.60 -8.51 8.89
C VAL A 107 -0.76 -9.13 10.25
N LYS A 108 -0.33 -8.43 11.29
CA LYS A 108 -0.43 -8.88 12.67
C LYS A 108 -1.04 -7.78 13.53
N GLY A 109 -1.84 -8.17 14.45
CA GLY A 109 -2.53 -7.22 15.35
C GLY A 109 -4.00 -7.48 15.43
#